data_781b69df3c7d03e33f636e6ecffe691e
#
_entry.id   781b69df3c7d03e33f636e6ecffe691e
#
_cell.length_a   1.000
_cell.length_b   1.000
_cell.length_c   1.000
_cell.angle_alpha   90.00
_cell.angle_beta   90.00
_cell.angle_gamma   90.00
#
_symmetry.space_group_name_H-M   'P 1'
#
loop_
_entity.id
_entity.type
_entity.pdbx_description
1 polymer ?
#
loop_
_entity_poly.entity_id
_entity_poly.type
_entity_poly.pdbx_seq_one_letter_code
_entity_poly.pdbx_strand_id
1 'polypeptide(L)'
;KATGADDMHIVNFTNEKVTWADEKRGQVTGNLAVPYLLGFLAGISINMSAIAFDLTKFESVAEPDELEENIKKGEFILFNDEGIVKVARAVNSLVTTGQDVSEDMCHINTVEKMDLIFCDIFETWNTKYKGKYPNILDNQMLLISAINGYYKGLARDYILDPNFENKSDVDVAKQRLENYNKYGQDVVDSWDDLKAKKMTVGTKVFLVSNIKISGIMEDFTMPIYM
;
A
#
# COMPACT_ATOMS: atom_id res chain seq x y z
N LYS A 1 19.64 -5.66 15.39
CA LYS A 1 19.59 -4.21 15.69
C LYS A 1 18.61 -3.61 14.72
N ALA A 2 17.60 -2.90 15.22
CA ALA A 2 16.71 -2.12 14.37
C ALA A 2 17.57 -1.23 13.45
N THR A 3 17.25 -1.21 12.18
CA THR A 3 18.01 -0.43 11.19
C THR A 3 17.83 1.08 11.37
N GLY A 4 16.88 1.50 12.24
CA GLY A 4 16.42 2.88 12.36
C GLY A 4 15.64 3.36 11.12
N ALA A 5 15.25 2.44 10.24
CA ALA A 5 14.42 2.75 9.10
C ALA A 5 12.99 3.05 9.58
N ASP A 6 12.37 4.04 8.97
CA ASP A 6 10.97 4.43 9.17
C ASP A 6 10.38 4.66 7.76
N ASP A 7 10.07 3.55 7.07
CA ASP A 7 9.71 3.57 5.65
C ASP A 7 8.76 2.40 5.33
N MET A 8 7.69 2.69 4.59
CA MET A 8 6.67 1.70 4.23
C MET A 8 7.15 0.61 3.26
N HIS A 9 8.23 0.85 2.51
CA HIS A 9 8.80 -0.13 1.57
C HIS A 9 9.96 -0.95 2.14
N ILE A 10 10.25 -0.79 3.44
CA ILE A 10 11.29 -1.55 4.13
C ILE A 10 10.66 -2.51 5.13
N VAL A 11 10.92 -3.81 4.98
CA VAL A 11 10.54 -4.84 5.96
C VAL A 11 11.75 -5.13 6.86
N ASN A 12 11.62 -4.82 8.15
CA ASN A 12 12.68 -4.94 9.14
C ASN A 12 12.60 -6.26 9.89
N PHE A 13 13.18 -7.33 9.34
CA PHE A 13 13.22 -8.65 9.98
C PHE A 13 14.27 -8.73 11.08
N THR A 14 13.88 -9.09 12.30
CA THR A 14 14.74 -8.93 13.51
C THR A 14 14.99 -10.20 14.31
N ASN A 15 14.41 -11.37 13.99
CA ASN A 15 14.76 -12.60 14.69
C ASN A 15 16.26 -12.88 14.57
N GLU A 16 16.96 -13.02 15.69
CA GLU A 16 18.41 -13.25 15.71
C GLU A 16 18.80 -14.62 15.15
N LYS A 17 18.00 -15.64 15.42
CA LYS A 17 18.25 -17.03 15.02
C LYS A 17 16.99 -17.69 14.49
N VAL A 18 17.17 -18.52 13.49
CA VAL A 18 16.13 -19.34 12.89
C VAL A 18 16.66 -20.77 12.74
N THR A 19 15.88 -21.77 13.15
CA THR A 19 16.19 -23.18 12.96
C THR A 19 15.37 -23.70 11.78
N TRP A 20 16.05 -24.24 10.77
CA TRP A 20 15.38 -24.86 9.64
C TRP A 20 14.89 -26.25 10.00
N ALA A 21 13.75 -26.66 9.46
CA ALA A 21 13.25 -28.03 9.54
C ALA A 21 14.15 -29.05 8.78
N ASP A 22 14.99 -28.57 7.88
CA ASP A 22 16.02 -29.37 7.22
C ASP A 22 17.26 -29.48 8.12
N GLU A 23 17.50 -30.68 8.66
CA GLU A 23 18.64 -30.95 9.56
C GLU A 23 20.00 -30.52 8.98
N LYS A 24 20.16 -30.56 7.63
CA LYS A 24 21.41 -30.15 6.98
C LYS A 24 21.69 -28.66 7.11
N ARG A 25 20.64 -27.84 7.22
CA ARG A 25 20.78 -26.38 7.41
C ARG A 25 20.88 -26.03 8.89
N GLY A 26 20.13 -26.74 9.75
CA GLY A 26 20.12 -26.54 11.19
C GLY A 26 19.78 -25.12 11.61
N GLN A 27 20.36 -24.68 12.72
CA GLN A 27 20.19 -23.31 13.23
C GLN A 27 21.15 -22.35 12.54
N VAL A 28 20.61 -21.23 12.07
CA VAL A 28 21.34 -20.15 11.40
C VAL A 28 21.00 -18.79 11.99
N THR A 29 21.79 -17.78 11.68
CA THR A 29 21.46 -16.39 12.00
C THR A 29 20.31 -15.92 11.13
N GLY A 30 19.42 -15.05 11.66
CA GLY A 30 18.20 -14.61 11.01
C GLY A 30 18.39 -14.04 9.61
N ASN A 31 19.51 -13.34 9.35
CA ASN A 31 19.80 -12.79 8.03
C ASN A 31 19.88 -13.84 6.91
N LEU A 32 20.21 -15.10 7.23
CA LEU A 32 20.23 -16.21 6.26
C LEU A 32 18.84 -16.74 5.91
N ALA A 33 17.82 -16.37 6.67
CA ALA A 33 16.43 -16.68 6.36
C ALA A 33 15.78 -15.63 5.43
N VAL A 34 16.36 -14.43 5.30
CA VAL A 34 15.81 -13.31 4.50
C VAL A 34 15.47 -13.69 3.06
N PRO A 35 16.33 -14.40 2.29
CA PRO A 35 15.97 -14.78 0.91
C PRO A 35 14.72 -15.66 0.82
N TYR A 36 14.50 -16.54 1.80
CA TYR A 36 13.29 -17.35 1.88
C TYR A 36 12.07 -16.49 2.21
N LEU A 37 12.18 -15.58 3.19
CA LEU A 37 11.10 -14.69 3.58
C LEU A 37 10.71 -13.73 2.45
N LEU A 38 11.66 -13.22 1.68
CA LEU A 38 11.38 -12.42 0.47
C LEU A 38 10.58 -13.23 -0.55
N GLY A 39 10.99 -14.47 -0.85
CA GLY A 39 10.24 -15.34 -1.74
C GLY A 39 8.85 -15.72 -1.21
N PHE A 40 8.73 -15.89 0.10
CA PHE A 40 7.46 -16.13 0.77
C PHE A 40 6.51 -14.93 0.64
N LEU A 41 6.95 -13.72 1.02
CA LEU A 41 6.15 -12.51 0.92
C LEU A 41 5.72 -12.22 -0.52
N ALA A 42 6.64 -12.35 -1.48
CA ALA A 42 6.34 -12.15 -2.90
C ALA A 42 5.36 -13.20 -3.49
N GLY A 43 5.21 -14.35 -2.84
CA GLY A 43 4.30 -15.42 -3.26
C GLY A 43 2.91 -15.37 -2.64
N ILE A 44 2.66 -14.46 -1.70
CA ILE A 44 1.35 -14.33 -1.04
C ILE A 44 0.36 -13.62 -1.98
N SER A 45 -0.88 -14.12 -2.00
CA SER A 45 -1.95 -13.42 -2.71
C SER A 45 -2.18 -12.03 -2.10
N ILE A 46 -2.38 -11.03 -2.95
CA ILE A 46 -2.64 -9.64 -2.53
C ILE A 46 -3.87 -9.49 -1.63
N ASN A 47 -4.77 -10.48 -1.62
CA ASN A 47 -5.95 -10.53 -0.75
C ASN A 47 -5.73 -11.35 0.53
N MET A 48 -4.48 -11.67 0.88
CA MET A 48 -4.12 -12.42 2.09
C MET A 48 -3.01 -11.70 2.86
N SER A 49 -2.96 -11.90 4.17
CA SER A 49 -1.86 -11.45 5.01
C SER A 49 -0.86 -12.57 5.25
N ALA A 50 0.41 -12.22 5.48
CA ALA A 50 1.46 -13.16 5.82
C ALA A 50 1.19 -13.96 7.12
N ILE A 51 0.37 -13.43 8.03
CA ILE A 51 -0.01 -14.12 9.28
C ILE A 51 -0.87 -15.37 9.05
N ALA A 52 -1.47 -15.52 7.86
CA ALA A 52 -2.35 -16.65 7.52
C ALA A 52 -1.59 -17.96 7.24
N PHE A 53 -0.25 -17.94 7.25
CA PHE A 53 0.55 -19.06 6.77
C PHE A 53 1.45 -19.66 7.84
N ASP A 54 1.48 -20.99 7.87
CA ASP A 54 2.45 -21.76 8.63
C ASP A 54 3.78 -21.84 7.89
N LEU A 55 4.85 -21.37 8.51
CA LEU A 55 6.20 -21.37 7.93
C LEU A 55 6.90 -22.71 8.18
N THR A 56 6.35 -23.79 7.62
CA THR A 56 6.77 -25.19 7.86
C THR A 56 8.22 -25.50 7.44
N LYS A 57 8.91 -24.60 6.77
CA LYS A 57 10.35 -24.72 6.48
C LYS A 57 11.23 -24.40 7.69
N PHE A 58 10.67 -23.77 8.69
CA PHE A 58 11.33 -23.51 9.96
C PHE A 58 10.79 -24.44 11.03
N GLU A 59 11.68 -24.97 11.85
CA GLU A 59 11.37 -25.77 13.05
C GLU A 59 11.08 -24.86 14.24
N SER A 60 11.91 -23.82 14.41
CA SER A 60 11.76 -22.84 15.48
C SER A 60 12.49 -21.53 15.17
N VAL A 61 12.17 -20.50 15.93
CA VAL A 61 12.84 -19.20 15.90
C VAL A 61 13.18 -18.72 17.30
N ALA A 62 14.24 -17.93 17.42
CA ALA A 62 14.51 -17.18 18.66
C ALA A 62 13.58 -15.97 18.69
N GLU A 63 12.71 -15.92 19.69
CA GLU A 63 11.78 -14.81 19.91
C GLU A 63 12.43 -13.70 20.73
N PRO A 64 12.09 -12.43 20.49
CA PRO A 64 12.49 -11.33 21.38
C PRO A 64 11.65 -11.36 22.67
N ASP A 65 12.20 -10.83 23.76
CA ASP A 65 11.53 -10.79 25.06
C ASP A 65 10.26 -9.92 25.06
N GLU A 66 10.23 -8.86 24.21
CA GLU A 66 9.16 -7.87 24.12
C GLU A 66 8.51 -7.86 22.73
N LEU A 67 7.87 -8.96 22.35
CA LEU A 67 7.32 -9.17 21.00
C LEU A 67 6.39 -8.04 20.54
N GLU A 68 5.40 -7.67 21.38
CA GLU A 68 4.41 -6.64 21.03
C GLU A 68 5.03 -5.23 20.87
N GLU A 69 5.98 -4.90 21.74
CA GLU A 69 6.66 -3.60 21.66
C GLU A 69 7.55 -3.49 20.43
N ASN A 70 8.19 -4.56 20.06
CA ASN A 70 9.03 -4.60 18.88
C ASN A 70 8.20 -4.51 17.60
N ILE A 71 7.02 -5.14 17.55
CA ILE A 71 6.07 -4.97 16.44
C ILE A 71 5.66 -3.50 16.32
N LYS A 72 5.36 -2.81 17.44
CA LYS A 72 5.03 -1.37 17.43
C LYS A 72 6.19 -0.48 16.96
N LYS A 73 7.42 -0.98 17.02
CA LYS A 73 8.63 -0.32 16.48
C LYS A 73 8.87 -0.64 14.99
N GLY A 74 7.91 -1.26 14.31
CA GLY A 74 8.00 -1.61 12.89
C GLY A 74 8.90 -2.82 12.61
N GLU A 75 8.98 -3.77 13.54
CA GLU A 75 9.77 -4.98 13.36
C GLU A 75 8.90 -6.13 12.84
N PHE A 76 9.34 -6.75 11.75
CA PHE A 76 8.75 -7.97 11.20
C PHE A 76 9.36 -9.17 11.94
N ILE A 77 8.55 -9.88 12.72
CA ILE A 77 9.01 -10.92 13.64
C ILE A 77 8.26 -12.21 13.39
N LEU A 78 9.00 -13.32 13.43
CA LEU A 78 8.45 -14.67 13.50
C LEU A 78 8.39 -15.13 14.95
N PHE A 79 7.38 -15.92 15.28
CA PHE A 79 7.20 -16.50 16.61
C PHE A 79 6.80 -17.98 16.51
N ASN A 80 6.93 -18.70 17.63
CA ASN A 80 6.56 -20.11 17.72
C ASN A 80 5.14 -20.20 18.33
N ASP A 81 4.21 -20.73 17.59
CA ASP A 81 2.82 -20.94 17.99
C ASP A 81 2.55 -22.45 18.01
N GLU A 82 2.45 -23.06 19.20
CA GLU A 82 2.19 -24.50 19.39
C GLU A 82 3.09 -25.42 18.55
N GLY A 83 4.37 -25.04 18.38
CA GLY A 83 5.35 -25.81 17.60
C GLY A 83 5.36 -25.51 16.10
N ILE A 84 4.63 -24.49 15.66
CA ILE A 84 4.61 -23.99 14.28
C ILE A 84 5.17 -22.60 14.27
N VAL A 85 6.05 -22.28 13.32
CA VAL A 85 6.57 -20.93 13.12
C VAL A 85 5.59 -20.12 12.28
N LYS A 86 5.21 -18.95 12.77
CA LYS A 86 4.29 -18.01 12.10
C LYS A 86 4.83 -16.59 12.11
N VAL A 87 4.24 -15.73 11.28
CA VAL A 87 4.48 -14.29 11.30
C VAL A 87 3.62 -13.68 12.41
N ALA A 88 4.24 -12.96 13.35
CA ALA A 88 3.52 -12.32 14.45
C ALA A 88 2.62 -11.17 13.97
N ARG A 89 3.13 -10.31 13.09
CA ARG A 89 2.39 -9.26 12.41
C ARG A 89 3.05 -8.94 11.06
N ALA A 90 2.24 -8.76 10.02
CA ALA A 90 2.75 -8.43 8.68
C ALA A 90 2.95 -6.92 8.51
N VAL A 91 3.88 -6.35 9.29
CA VAL A 91 4.22 -4.92 9.29
C VAL A 91 5.53 -4.64 8.56
N ASN A 92 5.62 -3.41 8.02
CA ASN A 92 6.85 -2.82 7.53
C ASN A 92 7.53 -1.95 8.62
N SER A 93 8.59 -1.23 8.28
CA SER A 93 9.33 -0.43 9.27
C SER A 93 8.73 0.95 9.54
N LEU A 94 7.62 1.32 8.90
CA LEU A 94 6.95 2.59 9.11
C LEU A 94 6.32 2.65 10.50
N VAL A 95 6.68 3.68 11.28
CA VAL A 95 6.13 3.93 12.61
C VAL A 95 5.66 5.37 12.80
N THR A 96 6.19 6.31 12.00
CA THR A 96 5.77 7.70 12.04
C THR A 96 4.57 7.91 11.10
N THR A 97 3.41 8.12 11.69
CA THR A 97 2.16 8.41 10.97
C THR A 97 1.79 9.88 11.08
N GLY A 98 0.95 10.38 10.16
CA GLY A 98 0.54 11.78 10.11
C GLY A 98 -0.59 12.03 9.12
N GLN A 99 -0.73 13.27 8.66
CA GLN A 99 -1.84 13.66 7.79
C GLN A 99 -1.83 12.92 6.44
N ASP A 100 -0.64 12.69 5.87
CA ASP A 100 -0.47 12.06 4.55
C ASP A 100 -0.03 10.59 4.64
N VAL A 101 0.19 10.08 5.87
CA VAL A 101 0.68 8.72 6.13
C VAL A 101 -0.18 8.08 7.20
N SER A 102 -1.13 7.25 6.80
CA SER A 102 -2.05 6.58 7.73
C SER A 102 -1.42 5.36 8.40
N GLU A 103 -1.98 4.92 9.52
CA GLU A 103 -1.60 3.68 10.21
C GLU A 103 -1.75 2.44 9.31
N ASP A 104 -2.71 2.46 8.38
CA ASP A 104 -2.88 1.35 7.41
C ASP A 104 -1.64 1.11 6.55
N MET A 105 -0.82 2.15 6.32
CA MET A 105 0.43 2.06 5.56
C MET A 105 1.55 1.33 6.31
N CYS A 106 1.38 1.03 7.59
CA CYS A 106 2.29 0.17 8.35
C CYS A 106 2.14 -1.31 7.97
N HIS A 107 1.07 -1.71 7.29
CA HIS A 107 0.83 -3.07 6.85
C HIS A 107 1.41 -3.33 5.45
N ILE A 108 2.20 -4.40 5.31
CA ILE A 108 2.82 -4.81 4.03
C ILE A 108 1.76 -4.96 2.94
N ASN A 109 0.64 -5.63 3.23
CA ASN A 109 -0.43 -5.84 2.26
C ASN A 109 -1.07 -4.54 1.73
N THR A 110 -1.21 -3.53 2.57
CA THR A 110 -1.74 -2.22 2.16
C THR A 110 -0.80 -1.54 1.18
N VAL A 111 0.51 -1.54 1.47
CA VAL A 111 1.53 -0.94 0.60
C VAL A 111 1.61 -1.66 -0.74
N GLU A 112 1.59 -3.00 -0.75
CA GLU A 112 1.56 -3.78 -1.99
C GLU A 112 0.35 -3.44 -2.87
N LYS A 113 -0.82 -3.21 -2.28
CA LYS A 113 -2.02 -2.74 -3.01
C LYS A 113 -1.85 -1.33 -3.55
N MET A 114 -1.23 -0.43 -2.77
CA MET A 114 -0.94 0.93 -3.22
C MET A 114 0.01 0.92 -4.41
N ASP A 115 1.08 0.14 -4.33
CA ASP A 115 2.08 0.02 -5.39
C ASP A 115 1.49 -0.60 -6.66
N LEU A 116 0.66 -1.64 -6.54
CA LEU A 116 -0.07 -2.22 -7.67
C LEU A 116 -0.90 -1.15 -8.39
N ILE A 117 -1.71 -0.39 -7.64
CA ILE A 117 -2.59 0.64 -8.20
C ILE A 117 -1.76 1.74 -8.89
N PHE A 118 -0.70 2.20 -8.24
CA PHE A 118 0.19 3.22 -8.79
C PHE A 118 0.86 2.74 -10.08
N CYS A 119 1.44 1.55 -10.06
CA CYS A 119 2.14 0.98 -11.22
C CYS A 119 1.20 0.80 -12.43
N ASP A 120 0.02 0.23 -12.22
CA ASP A 120 -0.96 -0.03 -13.29
C ASP A 120 -1.46 1.28 -13.94
N ILE A 121 -1.77 2.29 -13.12
CA ILE A 121 -2.20 3.60 -13.63
C ILE A 121 -1.05 4.30 -14.36
N PHE A 122 0.16 4.27 -13.77
CA PHE A 122 1.34 4.92 -14.34
C PHE A 122 1.77 4.26 -15.65
N GLU A 123 1.74 2.93 -15.75
CA GLU A 123 2.01 2.20 -16.98
C GLU A 123 0.97 2.52 -18.05
N THR A 124 -0.31 2.53 -17.68
CA THR A 124 -1.40 2.90 -18.59
C THR A 124 -1.23 4.33 -19.10
N TRP A 125 -0.92 5.28 -18.23
CA TRP A 125 -0.60 6.65 -18.61
C TRP A 125 0.56 6.70 -19.61
N ASN A 126 1.70 6.09 -19.30
CA ASN A 126 2.90 6.15 -20.12
C ASN A 126 2.71 5.49 -21.50
N THR A 127 2.01 4.35 -21.54
CA THR A 127 1.88 3.55 -22.76
C THR A 127 0.70 3.95 -23.63
N LYS A 128 -0.39 4.47 -23.06
CA LYS A 128 -1.64 4.72 -23.80
C LYS A 128 -1.94 6.20 -24.02
N TYR A 129 -1.56 7.10 -23.13
CA TYR A 129 -2.00 8.51 -23.15
C TYR A 129 -0.87 9.52 -23.36
N LYS A 130 0.24 9.38 -22.66
CA LYS A 130 1.36 10.34 -22.67
C LYS A 130 1.87 10.60 -24.08
N GLY A 131 1.82 11.87 -24.49
CA GLY A 131 2.29 12.31 -25.80
C GLY A 131 1.39 11.92 -26.99
N LYS A 132 0.23 11.26 -26.75
CA LYS A 132 -0.65 10.76 -27.82
C LYS A 132 -1.95 11.57 -27.98
N TYR A 133 -2.36 12.28 -26.96
CA TYR A 133 -3.62 13.04 -26.97
C TYR A 133 -3.37 14.52 -26.61
N PRO A 134 -4.06 15.47 -27.27
CA PRO A 134 -4.10 16.84 -26.81
C PRO A 134 -4.64 16.95 -25.39
N ASN A 135 -4.06 17.87 -24.59
CA ASN A 135 -4.50 18.09 -23.22
C ASN A 135 -5.76 18.98 -23.19
N ILE A 136 -6.91 18.37 -23.39
CA ILE A 136 -8.24 18.95 -23.30
C ILE A 136 -9.11 18.13 -22.35
N LEU A 137 -10.17 18.71 -21.78
CA LEU A 137 -11.03 18.04 -20.81
C LEU A 137 -11.56 16.70 -21.34
N ASP A 138 -12.02 16.64 -22.59
CA ASP A 138 -12.60 15.42 -23.16
C ASP A 138 -11.60 14.25 -23.15
N ASN A 139 -10.33 14.51 -23.47
CA ASN A 139 -9.28 13.49 -23.43
C ASN A 139 -8.87 13.12 -21.99
N GLN A 140 -8.90 14.07 -21.06
CA GLN A 140 -8.73 13.78 -19.63
C GLN A 140 -9.87 12.88 -19.13
N MET A 141 -11.12 13.13 -19.55
CA MET A 141 -12.28 12.31 -19.20
C MET A 141 -12.18 10.87 -19.74
N LEU A 142 -11.53 10.66 -20.90
CA LEU A 142 -11.22 9.29 -21.37
C LEU A 142 -10.29 8.56 -20.41
N LEU A 143 -9.21 9.21 -19.96
CA LEU A 143 -8.28 8.64 -18.97
C LEU A 143 -8.99 8.38 -17.62
N ILE A 144 -9.76 9.36 -17.13
CA ILE A 144 -10.52 9.24 -15.90
C ILE A 144 -11.50 8.07 -15.98
N SER A 145 -12.19 7.90 -17.10
CA SER A 145 -13.13 6.79 -17.31
C SER A 145 -12.42 5.43 -17.28
N ALA A 146 -11.22 5.34 -17.85
CA ALA A 146 -10.40 4.14 -17.79
C ALA A 146 -9.96 3.82 -16.36
N ILE A 147 -9.49 4.83 -15.60
CA ILE A 147 -9.11 4.68 -14.18
C ILE A 147 -10.31 4.25 -13.34
N ASN A 148 -11.47 4.89 -13.52
CA ASN A 148 -12.68 4.53 -12.78
C ASN A 148 -13.20 3.13 -13.13
N GLY A 149 -13.02 2.70 -14.38
CA GLY A 149 -13.27 1.31 -14.79
C GLY A 149 -12.35 0.31 -14.09
N TYR A 150 -11.07 0.64 -13.99
CA TYR A 150 -10.07 -0.13 -13.26
C TYR A 150 -10.43 -0.24 -11.76
N TYR A 151 -10.78 0.86 -11.10
CA TYR A 151 -11.19 0.86 -9.69
C TYR A 151 -12.42 -0.02 -9.44
N LYS A 152 -13.40 -0.03 -10.37
CA LYS A 152 -14.55 -0.96 -10.28
C LYS A 152 -14.11 -2.42 -10.35
N GLY A 153 -13.10 -2.73 -11.16
CA GLY A 153 -12.48 -4.06 -11.19
C GLY A 153 -11.85 -4.43 -9.86
N LEU A 154 -11.01 -3.54 -9.31
CA LEU A 154 -10.36 -3.75 -8.02
C LEU A 154 -11.35 -3.88 -6.86
N ALA A 155 -12.46 -3.14 -6.88
CA ALA A 155 -13.51 -3.26 -5.87
C ALA A 155 -14.25 -4.61 -5.97
N ARG A 156 -14.52 -5.10 -7.17
CA ARG A 156 -15.07 -6.44 -7.38
C ARG A 156 -14.14 -7.54 -6.87
N ASP A 157 -12.85 -7.35 -7.02
CA ASP A 157 -11.81 -8.29 -6.59
C ASP A 157 -11.36 -8.05 -5.14
N TYR A 158 -12.09 -7.20 -4.38
CA TYR A 158 -11.87 -6.86 -2.95
C TYR A 158 -10.49 -6.25 -2.62
N ILE A 159 -9.79 -5.72 -3.60
CA ILE A 159 -8.57 -4.91 -3.38
C ILE A 159 -8.94 -3.52 -2.86
N LEU A 160 -10.01 -2.93 -3.43
CA LEU A 160 -10.65 -1.73 -2.90
C LEU A 160 -11.98 -2.10 -2.20
N ASP A 161 -12.38 -1.30 -1.22
CA ASP A 161 -13.66 -1.48 -0.52
C ASP A 161 -14.83 -1.27 -1.50
N PRO A 162 -15.65 -2.31 -1.77
CA PRO A 162 -16.77 -2.21 -2.70
C PRO A 162 -17.92 -1.30 -2.21
N ASN A 163 -17.95 -0.98 -0.91
CA ASN A 163 -18.95 -0.09 -0.31
C ASN A 163 -18.52 1.39 -0.32
N PHE A 164 -17.31 1.68 -0.79
CA PHE A 164 -16.78 3.03 -0.91
C PHE A 164 -16.87 3.52 -2.36
N GLU A 165 -17.15 4.82 -2.57
CA GLU A 165 -17.13 5.43 -3.90
C GLU A 165 -15.69 5.68 -4.37
N ASN A 166 -15.05 4.63 -4.87
CA ASN A 166 -13.70 4.68 -5.42
C ASN A 166 -13.70 5.42 -6.76
N LYS A 167 -13.14 6.64 -6.80
CA LYS A 167 -13.28 7.53 -7.95
C LYS A 167 -12.05 8.40 -8.18
N SER A 168 -11.73 8.59 -9.45
CA SER A 168 -10.80 9.63 -9.94
C SER A 168 -11.57 10.72 -10.65
N ASP A 169 -11.08 11.95 -10.56
CA ASP A 169 -11.57 13.13 -11.28
C ASP A 169 -10.43 14.11 -11.53
N VAL A 170 -10.70 15.22 -12.24
CA VAL A 170 -9.76 16.33 -12.37
C VAL A 170 -9.49 16.94 -11.00
N ASP A 171 -8.23 17.14 -10.66
CA ASP A 171 -7.86 17.95 -9.50
C ASP A 171 -8.09 19.43 -9.80
N VAL A 172 -9.30 19.88 -9.50
CA VAL A 172 -9.75 21.26 -9.73
C VAL A 172 -8.93 22.25 -8.92
N ALA A 173 -8.57 21.91 -7.68
CA ALA A 173 -7.79 22.79 -6.81
C ALA A 173 -6.39 23.01 -7.38
N LYS A 174 -5.71 21.94 -7.78
CA LYS A 174 -4.40 22.02 -8.40
C LYS A 174 -4.44 22.74 -9.75
N GLN A 175 -5.47 22.49 -10.55
CA GLN A 175 -5.64 23.14 -11.85
C GLN A 175 -5.91 24.62 -11.72
N ARG A 176 -6.68 25.07 -10.71
CA ARG A 176 -6.87 26.50 -10.38
C ARG A 176 -5.54 27.14 -9.98
N LEU A 177 -4.83 26.55 -9.04
CA LEU A 177 -3.53 27.04 -8.54
C LEU A 177 -2.54 27.30 -9.69
N GLU A 178 -2.43 26.37 -10.62
CA GLU A 178 -1.53 26.50 -11.77
C GLU A 178 -1.98 27.57 -12.79
N ASN A 179 -3.24 27.93 -12.79
CA ASN A 179 -3.79 29.00 -13.65
C ASN A 179 -3.67 30.41 -13.04
N TYR A 180 -3.39 30.55 -11.73
CA TYR A 180 -3.28 31.86 -11.07
C TYR A 180 -2.25 32.76 -11.74
N ASN A 181 -1.10 32.25 -12.13
CA ASN A 181 -0.05 33.03 -12.76
C ASN A 181 -0.45 33.60 -14.12
N LYS A 182 -1.39 32.94 -14.82
CA LYS A 182 -1.81 33.34 -16.17
C LYS A 182 -3.00 34.29 -16.19
N TYR A 183 -3.96 34.05 -15.29
CA TYR A 183 -5.26 34.76 -15.32
C TYR A 183 -5.50 35.65 -14.09
N GLY A 184 -4.66 35.56 -13.07
CA GLY A 184 -4.87 36.20 -11.77
C GLY A 184 -5.82 35.42 -10.85
N GLN A 185 -5.55 35.47 -9.54
CA GLN A 185 -6.27 34.66 -8.54
C GLN A 185 -7.77 34.99 -8.52
N ASP A 186 -8.15 36.25 -8.44
CA ASP A 186 -9.56 36.70 -8.37
C ASP A 186 -10.39 36.19 -9.55
N VAL A 187 -9.80 36.17 -10.74
CA VAL A 187 -10.46 35.68 -11.96
C VAL A 187 -10.65 34.18 -11.89
N VAL A 188 -9.60 33.43 -11.49
CA VAL A 188 -9.66 31.97 -11.42
C VAL A 188 -10.61 31.49 -10.32
N ASP A 189 -10.64 32.17 -9.18
CA ASP A 189 -11.53 31.85 -8.07
C ASP A 189 -13.01 32.10 -8.41
N SER A 190 -13.28 33.01 -9.38
CA SER A 190 -14.64 33.25 -9.89
C SER A 190 -15.15 32.13 -10.83
N TRP A 191 -14.30 31.22 -11.30
CA TRP A 191 -14.73 30.13 -12.19
C TRP A 191 -15.56 29.10 -11.42
N ASP A 192 -16.60 28.55 -12.07
CA ASP A 192 -17.21 27.33 -11.60
C ASP A 192 -16.27 26.11 -11.87
N ASP A 193 -16.59 24.96 -11.28
CA ASP A 193 -15.74 23.76 -11.41
C ASP A 193 -15.68 23.26 -12.85
N LEU A 194 -16.76 23.38 -13.61
CA LEU A 194 -16.76 22.94 -15.01
C LEU A 194 -15.81 23.81 -15.84
N LYS A 195 -15.84 25.13 -15.64
CA LYS A 195 -14.91 26.05 -16.29
C LYS A 195 -13.48 25.76 -15.87
N ALA A 196 -13.23 25.57 -14.55
CA ALA A 196 -11.92 25.23 -14.05
C ALA A 196 -11.37 23.93 -14.68
N LYS A 197 -12.19 22.89 -14.80
CA LYS A 197 -11.81 21.63 -15.50
C LYS A 197 -11.48 21.83 -16.97
N LYS A 198 -12.16 22.74 -17.67
CA LYS A 198 -11.89 23.05 -19.10
C LYS A 198 -10.63 23.89 -19.30
N MET A 199 -10.18 24.60 -18.27
CA MET A 199 -9.01 25.49 -18.35
C MET A 199 -7.72 24.71 -18.08
N THR A 200 -7.40 23.79 -19.01
CA THR A 200 -6.21 22.93 -18.93
C THR A 200 -4.90 23.72 -19.03
N VAL A 201 -3.82 23.22 -18.43
CA VAL A 201 -2.54 23.91 -18.27
C VAL A 201 -1.47 23.28 -19.16
N GLY A 202 -1.29 23.78 -20.37
CA GLY A 202 -0.23 23.33 -21.27
C GLY A 202 -0.21 21.81 -21.45
N THR A 203 0.90 21.17 -21.09
CA THR A 203 1.08 19.72 -21.17
C THR A 203 0.80 19.00 -19.83
N LYS A 204 0.43 19.75 -18.77
CA LYS A 204 0.24 19.23 -17.42
C LYS A 204 -1.18 18.71 -17.25
N VAL A 205 -1.31 17.48 -16.77
CA VAL A 205 -2.58 16.85 -16.40
C VAL A 205 -2.61 16.67 -14.89
N PHE A 206 -3.67 17.13 -14.22
CA PHE A 206 -3.85 17.05 -12.79
C PHE A 206 -5.10 16.22 -12.49
N LEU A 207 -4.91 15.05 -11.95
CA LEU A 207 -5.99 14.16 -11.50
C LEU A 207 -5.84 13.90 -10.00
N VAL A 208 -6.96 13.68 -9.35
CA VAL A 208 -7.04 13.24 -7.95
C VAL A 208 -7.92 12.00 -7.87
N SER A 209 -7.52 11.06 -7.03
CA SER A 209 -8.29 9.84 -6.75
C SER A 209 -8.65 9.78 -5.28
N ASN A 210 -9.91 9.48 -5.00
CA ASN A 210 -10.38 9.13 -3.67
C ASN A 210 -10.74 7.66 -3.68
N ILE A 211 -9.94 6.82 -2.99
CA ILE A 211 -10.08 5.38 -2.96
C ILE A 211 -9.93 4.87 -1.53
N LYS A 212 -10.56 3.74 -1.24
CA LYS A 212 -10.40 3.03 0.03
C LYS A 212 -9.90 1.62 -0.21
N ILE A 213 -8.69 1.34 0.24
CA ILE A 213 -8.10 0.00 0.17
C ILE A 213 -8.79 -0.90 1.20
N SER A 214 -9.11 -2.14 0.81
CA SER A 214 -9.67 -3.13 1.73
C SER A 214 -8.57 -3.68 2.64
N GLY A 215 -8.73 -3.52 3.95
CA GLY A 215 -7.89 -4.17 4.95
C GLY A 215 -8.15 -5.68 5.02
N ILE A 216 -7.20 -6.42 5.58
CA ILE A 216 -7.37 -7.85 5.90
C ILE A 216 -7.80 -7.98 7.36
N MET A 217 -8.72 -8.91 7.64
CA MET A 217 -9.13 -9.19 9.03
C MET A 217 -7.99 -9.90 9.76
N GLU A 218 -7.37 -9.22 10.72
CA GLU A 218 -6.27 -9.74 11.53
C GLU A 218 -6.59 -9.74 13.02
N ASP A 219 -7.41 -8.80 13.48
CA ASP A 219 -7.78 -8.64 14.90
C ASP A 219 -9.25 -8.99 15.11
N PHE A 220 -9.53 -9.74 16.16
CA PHE A 220 -10.87 -10.15 16.53
C PHE A 220 -11.21 -9.79 17.98
N THR A 221 -12.29 -9.05 18.19
CA THR A 221 -12.81 -8.74 19.53
C THR A 221 -14.30 -9.03 19.56
N MET A 222 -14.74 -9.91 20.47
CA MET A 222 -16.15 -10.25 20.65
C MET A 222 -16.53 -10.27 22.14
N PRO A 223 -17.05 -9.18 22.70
CA PRO A 223 -17.60 -9.20 24.06
C PRO A 223 -18.90 -10.02 24.10
N ILE A 224 -19.02 -10.91 25.10
CA ILE A 224 -20.22 -11.71 25.35
C ILE A 224 -20.82 -11.23 26.68
N TYR A 225 -22.05 -10.73 26.62
CA TYR A 225 -22.83 -10.31 27.77
C TYR A 225 -23.83 -11.42 28.15
N MET A 226 -23.86 -11.80 29.42
CA MET A 226 -24.84 -12.77 30.00
C MET A 226 -25.77 -12.08 30.99
#